data_e53e1d83ae59f03eee0be790cbdf3de9
#
_entry.id   e53e1d83ae59f03eee0be790cbdf3de9
#
_cell.length_a   1.000
_cell.length_b   1.000
_cell.length_c   1.000
_cell.angle_alpha   90.00
_cell.angle_beta   90.00
_cell.angle_gamma   90.00
#
_symmetry.space_group_name_H-M   'P 1'
#
loop_
_entity.id
_entity.type
_entity.pdbx_description
1 polymer ?
#
loop_
_entity_poly.entity_id
_entity_poly.type
_entity_poly.pdbx_seq_one_letter_code
_entity_poly.pdbx_strand_id
1 'polypeptide(L)'
;FIFVEFNGERVKLYDNGKLSVTDAAMQMQFPNDQLFPRRGEALLFTVNGKSRMVRGEQGEAAVIRVNDEEADMYTQVHNGDHIVITPSTEGVAAVMELGSLPEMGDALAVYVNGRQISLPRTADVNGRRENEFYHICQKDDIQIRNSYTVKEIAEFLDVPLGTGIKVNDTAAQPE
;
A
#
# COMPACT_ATOMS: atom_id res chain seq x y z
N PHE A 1 31.67 33.30 -8.49
CA PHE A 1 30.34 32.97 -9.00
C PHE A 1 30.45 32.30 -10.36
N ILE A 2 29.48 31.43 -10.63
CA ILE A 2 29.28 30.86 -11.94
C ILE A 2 27.85 31.09 -12.36
N PHE A 3 27.60 31.05 -13.67
CA PHE A 3 26.27 31.10 -14.23
C PHE A 3 25.96 29.76 -14.89
N VAL A 4 24.81 29.25 -14.59
CA VAL A 4 24.30 28.01 -15.20
C VAL A 4 22.86 28.20 -15.63
N GLU A 5 22.39 27.33 -16.48
CA GLU A 5 20.97 27.21 -16.76
C GLU A 5 20.40 26.07 -15.91
N PHE A 6 19.46 26.37 -15.04
CA PHE A 6 18.85 25.41 -14.13
C PHE A 6 17.35 25.31 -14.43
N ASN A 7 16.93 24.17 -14.95
CA ASN A 7 15.56 23.94 -15.40
C ASN A 7 15.03 25.05 -16.29
N GLY A 8 15.86 25.49 -17.26
CA GLY A 8 15.49 26.50 -18.22
C GLY A 8 15.71 27.95 -17.79
N GLU A 9 16.14 28.18 -16.56
CA GLU A 9 16.41 29.53 -16.04
C GLU A 9 17.90 29.75 -15.86
N ARG A 10 18.38 30.90 -16.33
CA ARG A 10 19.76 31.31 -16.08
C ARG A 10 19.89 31.82 -14.66
N VAL A 11 20.75 31.17 -13.89
CA VAL A 11 20.95 31.48 -12.47
C VAL A 11 22.42 31.67 -12.13
N LYS A 12 22.67 32.42 -11.06
CA LYS A 12 23.98 32.68 -10.54
C LYS A 12 24.19 31.82 -9.29
N LEU A 13 25.24 31.03 -9.28
CA LEU A 13 25.58 30.15 -8.16
C LEU A 13 26.90 30.54 -7.53
N TYR A 14 26.98 30.38 -6.23
CA TYR A 14 28.24 30.53 -5.50
C TYR A 14 29.09 29.28 -5.70
N ASP A 15 30.30 29.46 -6.22
CA ASP A 15 31.21 28.38 -6.53
C ASP A 15 32.39 28.37 -5.55
N ASN A 16 32.56 27.27 -4.84
CA ASN A 16 33.68 27.05 -3.95
C ASN A 16 34.75 26.14 -4.57
N GLY A 17 34.67 25.92 -5.88
CA GLY A 17 35.57 25.01 -6.61
C GLY A 17 35.14 23.55 -6.57
N LYS A 18 34.10 23.21 -5.81
CA LYS A 18 33.59 21.84 -5.65
C LYS A 18 32.06 21.77 -5.75
N LEU A 19 31.49 22.65 -6.53
CA LEU A 19 30.05 22.74 -6.65
C LEU A 19 29.49 21.48 -7.34
N SER A 20 28.60 20.79 -6.65
CA SER A 20 27.89 19.63 -7.18
C SER A 20 26.47 19.99 -7.57
N VAL A 21 25.78 19.06 -8.24
CA VAL A 21 24.34 19.23 -8.52
C VAL A 21 23.56 19.40 -7.23
N THR A 22 23.92 18.68 -6.16
CA THR A 22 23.29 18.86 -4.84
C THR A 22 23.40 20.30 -4.36
N ASP A 23 24.60 20.87 -4.45
CA ASP A 23 24.83 22.25 -4.02
C ASP A 23 24.01 23.24 -4.84
N ALA A 24 23.96 23.02 -6.16
CA ALA A 24 23.16 23.86 -7.05
C ALA A 24 21.67 23.78 -6.71
N ALA A 25 21.17 22.58 -6.46
CA ALA A 25 19.78 22.38 -6.08
C ALA A 25 19.46 23.06 -4.74
N MET A 26 20.36 22.99 -3.77
CA MET A 26 20.20 23.66 -2.48
C MET A 26 20.18 25.18 -2.63
N GLN A 27 21.09 25.75 -3.44
CA GLN A 27 21.11 27.18 -3.69
C GLN A 27 19.85 27.67 -4.40
N MET A 28 19.29 26.83 -5.26
CA MET A 28 18.04 27.12 -5.95
C MET A 28 16.79 26.82 -5.12
N GLN A 29 16.97 26.33 -3.89
CA GLN A 29 15.88 25.94 -3.00
C GLN A 29 14.96 24.88 -3.65
N PHE A 30 15.56 23.98 -4.41
CA PHE A 30 14.81 22.87 -5.00
C PHE A 30 14.32 21.94 -3.89
N PRO A 31 13.02 21.60 -3.84
CA PRO A 31 12.47 20.82 -2.72
C PRO A 31 13.13 19.45 -2.58
N ASN A 32 13.56 19.11 -1.36
CA ASN A 32 14.17 17.81 -1.07
C ASN A 32 13.27 16.63 -1.46
N ASP A 33 11.97 16.76 -1.26
CA ASP A 33 11.02 15.71 -1.59
C ASP A 33 10.86 15.51 -3.11
N GLN A 34 11.45 16.37 -3.92
CA GLN A 34 11.49 16.22 -5.38
C GLN A 34 12.85 15.72 -5.87
N LEU A 35 13.81 15.52 -4.97
CA LEU A 35 15.14 14.99 -5.30
C LEU A 35 15.21 13.48 -5.06
N PHE A 36 14.55 13.01 -4.02
CA PHE A 36 14.63 11.61 -3.61
C PHE A 36 13.26 10.94 -3.77
N PRO A 37 13.24 9.67 -4.21
CA PRO A 37 11.98 8.97 -4.36
C PRO A 37 11.31 8.79 -3.00
N ARG A 38 10.00 8.91 -2.97
CA ARG A 38 9.19 8.75 -1.76
C ARG A 38 8.35 7.51 -1.88
N ARG A 39 8.28 6.76 -0.79
CA ARG A 39 7.41 5.60 -0.73
C ARG A 39 5.98 6.08 -0.54
N GLY A 40 5.02 5.42 -1.22
CA GLY A 40 3.61 5.68 -1.03
C GLY A 40 3.16 5.44 0.41
N GLU A 41 2.02 6.00 0.78
CA GLU A 41 1.50 5.89 2.13
C GLU A 41 1.32 4.44 2.54
N ALA A 42 1.81 4.08 3.72
CA ALA A 42 1.65 2.75 4.30
C ALA A 42 0.23 2.58 4.83
N LEU A 43 -0.28 1.36 4.73
CA LEU A 43 -1.57 0.98 5.30
C LEU A 43 -1.34 0.36 6.67
N LEU A 44 -1.92 0.96 7.70
CA LEU A 44 -1.80 0.53 9.10
C LEU A 44 -3.15 0.04 9.62
N PHE A 45 -3.17 -1.14 10.19
CA PHE A 45 -4.39 -1.76 10.72
C PHE A 45 -4.00 -2.80 11.78
N THR A 46 -5.00 -3.41 12.40
CA THR A 46 -4.77 -4.51 13.34
C THR A 46 -5.49 -5.77 12.88
N VAL A 47 -4.87 -6.91 13.12
CA VAL A 47 -5.44 -8.23 12.85
C VAL A 47 -5.35 -9.05 14.11
N ASN A 48 -6.50 -9.47 14.63
CA ASN A 48 -6.58 -10.24 15.88
C ASN A 48 -5.82 -9.55 17.02
N GLY A 49 -5.93 -8.22 17.10
CA GLY A 49 -5.29 -7.40 18.13
C GLY A 49 -3.82 -7.06 17.89
N LYS A 50 -3.24 -7.52 16.79
CA LYS A 50 -1.83 -7.24 16.47
C LYS A 50 -1.72 -6.21 15.35
N SER A 51 -0.83 -5.24 15.53
CA SER A 51 -0.57 -4.21 14.52
C SER A 51 0.09 -4.80 13.28
N ARG A 52 -0.40 -4.35 12.13
CA ARG A 52 0.12 -4.71 10.81
C ARG A 52 0.40 -3.46 10.00
N MET A 53 1.40 -3.55 9.14
CA MET A 53 1.72 -2.49 8.21
C MET A 53 1.99 -3.09 6.84
N VAL A 54 1.36 -2.50 5.83
CA VAL A 54 1.66 -2.80 4.43
C VAL A 54 2.28 -1.56 3.83
N ARG A 55 3.49 -1.68 3.31
CA ARG A 55 4.20 -0.53 2.72
C ARG A 55 3.64 -0.20 1.35
N GLY A 56 3.58 1.10 1.06
CA GLY A 56 3.29 1.57 -0.29
C GLY A 56 4.45 1.25 -1.24
N GLU A 57 4.23 1.49 -2.50
CA GLU A 57 5.27 1.31 -3.52
C GLU A 57 6.30 2.43 -3.43
N GLN A 58 7.54 2.13 -3.81
CA GLN A 58 8.59 3.13 -3.91
C GLN A 58 8.35 4.01 -5.13
N GLY A 59 8.54 5.31 -4.97
CA GLY A 59 8.48 6.24 -6.08
C GLY A 59 9.70 6.12 -6.99
N GLU A 60 9.68 6.85 -8.09
CA GLU A 60 10.79 6.93 -9.02
C GLU A 60 11.80 7.99 -8.59
N ALA A 61 13.07 7.73 -8.80
CA ALA A 61 14.14 8.68 -8.51
C ALA A 61 14.07 9.89 -9.45
N ALA A 62 14.57 11.03 -8.98
CA ALA A 62 14.75 12.19 -9.85
C ALA A 62 15.71 11.84 -10.99
N VAL A 63 15.43 12.37 -12.17
CA VAL A 63 16.31 12.23 -13.33
C VAL A 63 17.12 13.51 -13.46
N ILE A 64 18.44 13.39 -13.40
CA ILE A 64 19.35 14.53 -13.47
C ILE A 64 20.14 14.45 -14.75
N ARG A 65 20.15 15.55 -15.49
CA ARG A 65 20.96 15.71 -16.71
C ARG A 65 21.78 16.99 -16.60
N VAL A 66 23.02 16.87 -16.98
CA VAL A 66 23.94 18.02 -17.10
C VAL A 66 24.44 18.02 -18.54
N ASN A 67 24.15 19.09 -19.27
CA ASN A 67 24.52 19.22 -20.70
C ASN A 67 23.98 18.04 -21.54
N ASP A 68 22.71 17.65 -21.28
CA ASP A 68 22.01 16.56 -21.97
C ASP A 68 22.59 15.15 -21.69
N GLU A 69 23.55 15.04 -20.80
CA GLU A 69 24.11 13.76 -20.37
C GLU A 69 23.54 13.34 -19.03
N GLU A 70 23.36 12.05 -18.85
CA GLU A 70 22.92 11.50 -17.58
C GLU A 70 23.91 11.85 -16.48
N ALA A 71 23.43 12.30 -15.34
CA ALA A 71 24.20 12.74 -14.22
C ALA A 71 23.58 12.29 -12.91
N ASP A 72 24.25 12.57 -11.81
CA ASP A 72 23.75 12.28 -10.46
C ASP A 72 23.94 13.50 -9.54
N MET A 73 23.56 13.35 -8.28
CA MET A 73 23.63 14.41 -7.29
C MET A 73 25.07 14.86 -6.98
N TYR A 74 26.05 14.04 -7.29
CA TYR A 74 27.47 14.30 -7.01
C TYR A 74 28.22 14.84 -8.22
N THR A 75 27.58 14.90 -9.37
CA THR A 75 28.19 15.44 -10.59
C THR A 75 28.61 16.88 -10.35
N GLN A 76 29.86 17.20 -10.71
CA GLN A 76 30.41 18.53 -10.55
C GLN A 76 29.80 19.49 -11.59
N VAL A 77 29.49 20.70 -11.14
CA VAL A 77 28.86 21.75 -11.97
C VAL A 77 29.91 22.82 -12.31
N HIS A 78 29.93 23.24 -13.56
CA HIS A 78 30.83 24.25 -14.06
C HIS A 78 30.08 25.41 -14.69
N ASN A 79 30.75 26.53 -14.84
CA ASN A 79 30.16 27.69 -15.49
C ASN A 79 29.67 27.35 -16.89
N GLY A 80 28.44 27.75 -17.19
CA GLY A 80 27.81 27.51 -18.48
C GLY A 80 27.08 26.19 -18.60
N ASP A 81 27.07 25.36 -17.55
CA ASP A 81 26.38 24.09 -17.58
C ASP A 81 24.88 24.27 -17.65
N HIS A 82 24.22 23.33 -18.34
CA HIS A 82 22.77 23.22 -18.42
C HIS A 82 22.34 22.05 -17.53
N ILE A 83 21.67 22.38 -16.43
CA ILE A 83 21.20 21.39 -15.46
C ILE A 83 19.70 21.23 -15.59
N VAL A 84 19.25 20.00 -15.77
CA VAL A 84 17.83 19.66 -15.78
C VAL A 84 17.58 18.59 -14.73
N ILE A 85 16.69 18.89 -13.78
CA ILE A 85 16.24 17.93 -12.78
C ILE A 85 14.77 17.69 -13.01
N THR A 86 14.44 16.47 -13.41
CA THR A 86 13.06 15.99 -13.43
C THR A 86 12.76 15.47 -12.04
N PRO A 87 11.72 15.98 -11.36
CA PRO A 87 11.45 15.60 -9.98
C PRO A 87 11.26 14.11 -9.78
N SER A 88 11.65 13.63 -8.61
CA SER A 88 11.28 12.30 -8.13
C SER A 88 9.78 12.24 -7.89
N THR A 89 9.26 11.03 -7.79
CA THR A 89 7.84 10.81 -7.57
C THR A 89 7.58 10.12 -6.25
N GLU A 90 6.35 10.25 -5.77
CA GLU A 90 5.84 9.44 -4.69
C GLU A 90 5.23 8.18 -5.28
N GLY A 91 5.53 7.03 -4.68
CA GLY A 91 4.95 5.76 -5.10
C GLY A 91 3.47 5.66 -4.76
N VAL A 92 2.85 4.63 -5.27
CA VAL A 92 1.43 4.36 -5.01
C VAL A 92 1.25 3.96 -3.55
N ALA A 93 0.19 4.47 -2.92
CA ALA A 93 -0.18 4.10 -1.55
C ALA A 93 -0.49 2.60 -1.47
N ALA A 94 -0.22 2.00 -0.31
CA ALA A 94 -0.51 0.59 -0.09
C ALA A 94 -2.01 0.32 -0.21
N VAL A 95 -2.34 -0.75 -0.89
CA VAL A 95 -3.71 -1.28 -0.97
C VAL A 95 -3.67 -2.77 -0.66
N MET A 96 -4.69 -3.27 0.03
CA MET A 96 -4.78 -4.68 0.35
C MET A 96 -6.23 -5.10 0.51
N GLU A 97 -6.60 -6.19 -0.11
CA GLU A 97 -7.89 -6.82 0.14
C GLU A 97 -7.80 -7.72 1.36
N LEU A 98 -8.90 -7.84 2.08
CA LEU A 98 -9.00 -8.68 3.26
C LEU A 98 -8.57 -10.12 2.98
N GLY A 99 -8.97 -10.66 1.83
CA GLY A 99 -8.62 -12.03 1.42
C GLY A 99 -7.13 -12.26 1.19
N SER A 100 -6.33 -11.21 1.06
CA SER A 100 -4.87 -11.32 0.90
C SER A 100 -4.14 -11.53 2.22
N LEU A 101 -4.83 -11.40 3.35
CA LEU A 101 -4.22 -11.69 4.67
C LEU A 101 -3.98 -13.20 4.81
N PRO A 102 -2.79 -13.62 5.29
CA PRO A 102 -2.52 -15.03 5.53
C PRO A 102 -3.55 -15.71 6.44
N GLU A 103 -4.07 -14.97 7.41
CA GLU A 103 -5.08 -15.47 8.36
C GLU A 103 -6.41 -15.80 7.70
N MET A 104 -6.71 -15.22 6.54
CA MET A 104 -7.91 -15.57 5.78
C MET A 104 -7.79 -16.93 5.12
N GLY A 105 -6.58 -17.37 4.79
CA GLY A 105 -6.22 -18.72 4.38
C GLY A 105 -7.21 -19.43 3.48
N ASP A 106 -7.35 -20.73 3.73
CA ASP A 106 -8.25 -21.58 2.96
C ASP A 106 -9.70 -21.41 3.41
N ALA A 107 -10.64 -21.75 2.53
CA ALA A 107 -12.05 -21.78 2.86
C ALA A 107 -12.33 -22.73 4.04
N LEU A 108 -13.36 -22.41 4.81
CA LEU A 108 -13.82 -23.26 5.90
C LEU A 108 -14.65 -24.40 5.32
N ALA A 109 -14.32 -25.63 5.70
CA ALA A 109 -15.13 -26.79 5.33
C ALA A 109 -16.14 -27.07 6.45
N VAL A 110 -17.41 -27.10 6.10
CA VAL A 110 -18.50 -27.44 7.04
C VAL A 110 -19.37 -28.53 6.42
N TYR A 111 -20.02 -29.32 7.29
CA TYR A 111 -20.99 -30.34 6.86
C TYR A 111 -22.39 -29.88 7.20
N VAL A 112 -23.21 -29.79 6.17
CA VAL A 112 -24.63 -29.43 6.32
C VAL A 112 -25.48 -30.58 5.80
N ASN A 113 -26.26 -31.18 6.69
CA ASN A 113 -27.10 -32.36 6.37
C ASN A 113 -26.27 -33.50 5.71
N GLY A 114 -25.05 -33.75 6.21
CA GLY A 114 -24.17 -34.80 5.71
C GLY A 114 -23.39 -34.46 4.45
N ARG A 115 -23.57 -33.27 3.89
CA ARG A 115 -22.85 -32.81 2.70
C ARG A 115 -21.75 -31.82 3.08
N GLN A 116 -20.54 -32.03 2.59
CA GLN A 116 -19.44 -31.12 2.79
C GLN A 116 -19.62 -29.87 1.90
N ILE A 117 -19.47 -28.70 2.51
CA ILE A 117 -19.55 -27.41 1.84
C ILE A 117 -18.34 -26.59 2.23
N SER A 118 -17.73 -25.93 1.26
CA SER A 118 -16.64 -24.99 1.48
C SER A 118 -17.21 -23.58 1.52
N LEU A 119 -16.92 -22.85 2.58
CA LEU A 119 -17.35 -21.46 2.77
C LEU A 119 -16.12 -20.57 2.83
N PRO A 120 -16.13 -19.42 2.14
CA PRO A 120 -15.01 -18.47 2.23
C PRO A 120 -14.91 -17.94 3.66
N ARG A 121 -13.67 -17.70 4.11
CA ARG A 121 -13.49 -17.05 5.41
C ARG A 121 -13.97 -15.62 5.35
N THR A 122 -14.47 -15.14 6.46
CA THR A 122 -14.88 -13.76 6.63
C THR A 122 -14.18 -13.19 7.87
N ALA A 123 -14.27 -11.89 8.03
CA ALA A 123 -13.74 -11.20 9.19
C ALA A 123 -14.73 -10.13 9.64
N ASP A 124 -14.67 -9.78 10.91
CA ASP A 124 -15.34 -8.60 11.42
C ASP A 124 -14.36 -7.44 11.36
N VAL A 125 -14.71 -6.42 10.61
CA VAL A 125 -13.90 -5.20 10.47
C VAL A 125 -14.63 -4.07 11.19
N ASN A 126 -14.03 -3.57 12.25
CA ASN A 126 -14.65 -2.55 13.10
C ASN A 126 -16.06 -2.96 13.58
N GLY A 127 -16.25 -4.26 13.86
CA GLY A 127 -17.50 -4.81 14.30
C GLY A 127 -18.49 -5.16 13.20
N ARG A 128 -18.13 -4.98 11.92
CA ARG A 128 -18.99 -5.32 10.78
C ARG A 128 -18.41 -6.49 10.00
N ARG A 129 -19.25 -7.44 9.64
CA ARG A 129 -18.84 -8.57 8.80
C ARG A 129 -18.48 -8.11 7.39
N GLU A 130 -17.30 -8.51 6.94
CA GLU A 130 -16.83 -8.25 5.58
C GLU A 130 -16.30 -9.53 4.94
N ASN A 131 -16.38 -9.60 3.63
CA ASN A 131 -15.88 -10.73 2.86
C ASN A 131 -14.44 -10.50 2.38
N GLU A 132 -13.90 -11.47 1.68
CA GLU A 132 -12.52 -11.48 1.17
C GLU A 132 -12.19 -10.32 0.23
N PHE A 133 -13.19 -9.72 -0.41
CA PHE A 133 -12.99 -8.62 -1.38
C PHE A 133 -12.97 -7.24 -0.74
N TYR A 134 -13.20 -7.16 0.55
CA TYR A 134 -13.16 -5.88 1.26
C TYR A 134 -11.77 -5.26 1.19
N HIS A 135 -11.69 -3.98 0.82
CA HIS A 135 -10.46 -3.21 0.81
C HIS A 135 -10.17 -2.65 2.20
N ILE A 136 -9.06 -3.09 2.79
CA ILE A 136 -8.67 -2.65 4.14
C ILE A 136 -8.40 -1.16 4.11
N CYS A 137 -8.91 -0.45 5.11
CA CYS A 137 -8.73 0.99 5.30
C CYS A 137 -7.79 1.26 6.48
N GLN A 138 -7.28 2.49 6.53
CA GLN A 138 -6.42 2.92 7.64
C GLN A 138 -7.13 2.73 8.97
N LYS A 139 -6.39 2.19 9.93
CA LYS A 139 -6.84 1.97 11.31
C LYS A 139 -7.96 0.94 11.46
N ASP A 140 -8.22 0.14 10.44
CA ASP A 140 -9.18 -0.95 10.57
C ASP A 140 -8.76 -1.92 11.68
N ASP A 141 -9.74 -2.35 12.46
CA ASP A 141 -9.58 -3.40 13.46
C ASP A 141 -10.26 -4.67 12.93
N ILE A 142 -9.43 -5.64 12.57
CA ILE A 142 -9.86 -6.84 11.87
C ILE A 142 -9.80 -8.03 12.82
N GLN A 143 -10.94 -8.72 12.96
CA GLN A 143 -11.03 -9.98 13.71
C GLN A 143 -11.40 -11.08 12.73
N ILE A 144 -10.49 -12.00 12.50
CA ILE A 144 -10.72 -13.11 11.56
C ILE A 144 -11.70 -14.11 12.18
N ARG A 145 -12.65 -14.54 11.39
CA ARG A 145 -13.66 -15.51 11.86
C ARG A 145 -13.34 -16.90 11.35
N ASN A 146 -13.39 -17.84 12.26
CA ASN A 146 -13.14 -19.26 11.98
C ASN A 146 -14.43 -20.09 12.00
N SER A 147 -15.58 -19.41 12.02
CA SER A 147 -16.88 -20.08 12.13
C SER A 147 -17.97 -19.28 11.46
N TYR A 148 -19.05 -19.96 11.18
CA TYR A 148 -20.29 -19.38 10.65
C TYR A 148 -21.42 -19.72 11.60
N THR A 149 -22.41 -18.82 11.72
CA THR A 149 -23.66 -19.16 12.38
C THR A 149 -24.53 -19.98 11.42
N VAL A 150 -25.47 -20.73 11.98
CA VAL A 150 -26.42 -21.51 11.16
C VAL A 150 -27.20 -20.60 10.23
N LYS A 151 -27.63 -19.43 10.73
CA LYS A 151 -28.31 -18.43 9.93
C LYS A 151 -27.50 -18.00 8.71
N GLU A 152 -26.21 -17.73 8.90
CA GLU A 152 -25.31 -17.34 7.82
C GLU A 152 -25.14 -18.46 6.78
N ILE A 153 -25.03 -19.70 7.22
CA ILE A 153 -24.94 -20.86 6.33
C ILE A 153 -26.22 -21.02 5.53
N ALA A 154 -27.37 -20.86 6.17
CA ALA A 154 -28.66 -20.94 5.51
C ALA A 154 -28.81 -19.85 4.44
N GLU A 155 -28.40 -18.63 4.74
CA GLU A 155 -28.41 -17.52 3.78
C GLU A 155 -27.50 -17.81 2.59
N PHE A 156 -26.30 -18.31 2.85
CA PHE A 156 -25.33 -18.66 1.80
C PHE A 156 -25.89 -19.73 0.84
N LEU A 157 -26.60 -20.72 1.37
CA LEU A 157 -27.17 -21.83 0.60
C LEU A 157 -28.58 -21.52 0.04
N ASP A 158 -29.12 -20.35 0.39
CA ASP A 158 -30.50 -19.99 0.04
C ASP A 158 -31.52 -21.03 0.52
N VAL A 159 -31.31 -21.50 1.76
CA VAL A 159 -32.16 -22.53 2.40
C VAL A 159 -32.92 -21.89 3.56
N PRO A 160 -34.24 -22.13 3.69
CA PRO A 160 -34.97 -21.61 4.83
C PRO A 160 -34.49 -22.25 6.15
N LEU A 161 -34.45 -21.45 7.21
CA LEU A 161 -34.20 -21.94 8.56
C LEU A 161 -35.36 -22.78 9.01
N GLY A 162 -35.06 -23.94 9.60
CA GLY A 162 -36.08 -24.84 10.10
C GLY A 162 -35.49 -26.00 10.87
N THR A 163 -36.31 -26.95 11.22
CA THR A 163 -35.89 -28.19 11.88
C THR A 163 -35.17 -29.10 10.88
N GLY A 164 -34.20 -29.85 11.34
CA GLY A 164 -33.51 -30.83 10.52
C GLY A 164 -32.20 -30.38 9.90
N ILE A 165 -31.76 -29.12 10.15
CA ILE A 165 -30.46 -28.64 9.72
C ILE A 165 -29.41 -29.18 10.70
N LYS A 166 -28.37 -29.81 10.14
CA LYS A 166 -27.22 -30.31 10.91
C LYS A 166 -25.94 -29.68 10.38
N VAL A 167 -25.10 -29.24 11.28
CA VAL A 167 -23.77 -28.72 10.95
C VAL A 167 -22.75 -29.60 11.64
N ASN A 168 -21.80 -30.15 10.88
CA ASN A 168 -20.77 -31.07 11.37
C ASN A 168 -21.39 -32.27 12.13
N ASP A 169 -22.44 -32.87 11.56
CA ASP A 169 -23.19 -34.01 12.09
C ASP A 169 -23.89 -33.79 13.43
N THR A 170 -24.04 -32.53 13.82
CA THR A 170 -24.76 -32.16 15.05
C THR A 170 -25.95 -31.26 14.71
N ALA A 171 -27.05 -31.46 15.40
CA ALA A 171 -28.22 -30.59 15.26
C ALA A 171 -27.82 -29.15 15.66
N ALA A 172 -28.06 -28.19 14.78
CA ALA A 172 -27.62 -26.83 14.97
C ALA A 172 -28.71 -25.90 15.50
N GLN A 173 -28.28 -24.88 16.25
CA GLN A 173 -29.12 -23.79 16.67
C GLN A 173 -29.20 -22.72 15.56
N PRO A 174 -30.32 -22.04 15.38
CA PRO A 174 -30.49 -21.05 14.33
C PRO A 174 -29.87 -19.70 14.68
N GLU A 175 -28.55 -19.67 14.86
CA GLU A 175 -27.79 -18.44 15.08
C GLU A 175 -26.53 -18.40 14.24
#